data_76dea571f93f7b7515c754b62a1fbe9b
#
_entry.id   76dea571f93f7b7515c754b62a1fbe9b
#
_cell.length_a   1.000
_cell.length_b   1.000
_cell.length_c   1.000
_cell.angle_alpha   90.00
_cell.angle_beta   90.00
_cell.angle_gamma   90.00
#
_symmetry.space_group_name_H-M   'P 1'
#
loop_
_entity.id
_entity.type
_entity.pdbx_description
1 polymer ?
#
loop_
_entity_poly.entity_id
_entity_poly.type
_entity_poly.pdbx_seq_one_letter_code
_entity_poly.pdbx_strand_id
1 'polypeptide(L)'
;RGLGDVYKRQTCGYEWKSVINARVKGTVCPVCADRAVLEGYNDLATTDRKLLAEWDYEKNSLLPTQVSRKSMKSVWWKCSLGHSWKAKISDRTILREKCTVCESEYRSVFPGLAVAYYANQKGLKVQLGSDKLLGIPLETYIPSEKLAIEFTNGSEHMEVLKSHLCKQRNIKLVKLPFKTTETEAEYSDRVKAVFKSVHIFIYSDTEADVSVIRERFDEWRKRL
;
A
#
# COMPACT_ATOMS: atom_id res chain seq x y z
N ARG A 1 -57.94 17.01 1.00
CA ARG A 1 -57.59 15.58 1.21
C ARG A 1 -56.11 15.49 1.21
N GLY A 2 -55.53 15.42 2.43
CA GLY A 2 -54.10 15.26 2.61
C GLY A 2 -53.68 13.89 2.04
N LEU A 3 -52.74 13.92 1.10
CA LEU A 3 -52.06 12.70 0.64
C LEU A 3 -51.20 12.25 1.83
N GLY A 4 -51.66 11.20 2.50
CA GLY A 4 -50.97 10.65 3.65
C GLY A 4 -49.54 10.22 3.28
N ASP A 5 -48.60 10.62 4.13
CA ASP A 5 -47.23 10.10 4.06
C ASP A 5 -47.26 8.59 4.27
N VAL A 6 -46.79 7.82 3.28
CA VAL A 6 -46.70 6.37 3.41
C VAL A 6 -45.39 6.01 4.07
N TYR A 7 -45.49 5.53 5.31
CA TYR A 7 -44.34 4.94 6.00
C TYR A 7 -44.17 3.50 5.52
N LYS A 8 -42.99 3.16 5.02
CA LYS A 8 -42.67 1.78 4.68
C LYS A 8 -41.46 1.34 5.50
N ARG A 9 -41.65 0.36 6.39
CA ARG A 9 -40.52 -0.32 7.05
C ARG A 9 -39.69 -1.03 6.00
N GLN A 10 -38.42 -0.72 5.97
CA GLN A 10 -37.42 -1.41 5.16
C GLN A 10 -36.72 -2.49 6.03
N THR A 11 -35.92 -3.34 5.39
CA THR A 11 -35.11 -4.36 6.06
C THR A 11 -34.20 -3.74 7.14
N CYS A 12 -33.79 -2.48 6.95
CA CYS A 12 -32.96 -1.73 7.91
C CYS A 12 -33.76 -1.14 9.08
N GLY A 13 -35.09 -1.22 9.10
CA GLY A 13 -35.94 -0.60 10.13
C GLY A 13 -36.03 0.93 10.08
N TYR A 14 -35.33 1.60 9.16
CA TYR A 14 -35.31 3.06 9.09
C TYR A 14 -36.61 3.62 8.52
N GLU A 15 -37.18 4.61 9.20
CA GLU A 15 -38.40 5.30 8.79
C GLU A 15 -38.10 6.70 8.24
N TRP A 16 -38.59 7.01 7.04
CA TRP A 16 -38.41 8.32 6.42
C TRP A 16 -39.65 8.79 5.68
N LYS A 17 -39.80 10.10 5.60
CA LYS A 17 -40.88 10.74 4.83
C LYS A 17 -40.51 10.78 3.35
N SER A 18 -41.43 10.37 2.47
CA SER A 18 -41.26 10.45 1.03
C SER A 18 -42.61 10.71 0.36
N VAL A 19 -42.63 11.59 -0.63
CA VAL A 19 -43.84 11.81 -1.43
C VAL A 19 -44.18 10.56 -2.26
N ILE A 20 -45.46 10.25 -2.38
CA ILE A 20 -45.96 9.04 -3.04
C ILE A 20 -45.40 8.91 -4.46
N ASN A 21 -45.39 10.00 -5.24
CA ASN A 21 -44.89 9.99 -6.63
C ASN A 21 -43.39 9.59 -6.72
N ALA A 22 -42.55 10.03 -5.77
CA ALA A 22 -41.15 9.62 -5.73
C ALA A 22 -41.00 8.11 -5.44
N ARG A 23 -41.88 7.56 -4.58
CA ARG A 23 -41.91 6.13 -4.27
C ARG A 23 -42.33 5.29 -5.46
N VAL A 24 -43.34 5.73 -6.20
CA VAL A 24 -43.79 5.07 -7.44
C VAL A 24 -42.68 5.06 -8.50
N LYS A 25 -41.89 6.14 -8.57
CA LYS A 25 -40.72 6.26 -9.45
C LYS A 25 -39.47 5.48 -8.96
N GLY A 26 -39.60 4.68 -7.92
CA GLY A 26 -38.53 3.78 -7.46
C GLY A 26 -37.54 4.40 -6.46
N THR A 27 -37.91 5.51 -5.77
CA THR A 27 -37.05 6.05 -4.70
C THR A 27 -36.85 5.01 -3.60
N VAL A 28 -35.62 4.63 -3.36
CA VAL A 28 -35.19 3.66 -2.35
C VAL A 28 -34.93 4.32 -1.00
N CYS A 29 -34.89 3.51 0.06
CA CYS A 29 -34.53 3.97 1.41
C CYS A 29 -33.16 4.67 1.41
N PRO A 30 -33.03 5.88 1.99
CA PRO A 30 -31.77 6.60 2.01
C PRO A 30 -30.67 5.86 2.77
N VAL A 31 -31.00 5.09 3.80
CA VAL A 31 -30.02 4.27 4.54
C VAL A 31 -29.58 3.08 3.71
N CYS A 32 -30.51 2.35 3.08
CA CYS A 32 -30.17 1.21 2.22
C CYS A 32 -29.41 1.65 0.94
N ALA A 33 -29.54 2.91 0.55
CA ALA A 33 -28.81 3.50 -0.57
C ALA A 33 -27.52 4.23 -0.15
N ASP A 34 -27.10 4.10 1.11
CA ASP A 34 -25.93 4.77 1.70
C ASP A 34 -25.94 6.31 1.59
N ARG A 35 -27.12 6.93 1.49
CA ARG A 35 -27.31 8.38 1.47
C ARG A 35 -27.52 8.97 2.87
N ALA A 36 -27.92 8.13 3.83
CA ALA A 36 -28.05 8.47 5.22
C ALA A 36 -27.39 7.40 6.09
N VAL A 37 -26.93 7.80 7.26
CA VAL A 37 -26.29 6.89 8.22
C VAL A 37 -27.30 6.54 9.29
N LEU A 38 -27.38 5.26 9.61
CA LEU A 38 -28.13 4.70 10.73
C LEU A 38 -27.13 3.98 11.63
N GLU A 39 -26.94 4.52 12.83
CA GLU A 39 -26.06 3.94 13.84
C GLU A 39 -26.49 2.51 14.17
N GLY A 40 -25.53 1.61 14.30
CA GLY A 40 -25.76 0.18 14.53
C GLY A 40 -26.18 -0.61 13.28
N TYR A 41 -26.25 0.04 12.10
CA TYR A 41 -26.64 -0.65 10.85
C TYR A 41 -25.65 -0.46 9.72
N ASN A 42 -25.46 0.77 9.18
CA ASN A 42 -24.58 1.04 8.05
C ASN A 42 -23.47 2.05 8.37
N ASP A 43 -23.32 2.38 9.65
CA ASP A 43 -22.22 3.22 10.12
C ASP A 43 -20.87 2.45 10.07
N LEU A 44 -19.79 3.20 10.01
CA LEU A 44 -18.43 2.66 9.92
C LEU A 44 -18.05 1.83 11.16
N ALA A 45 -18.51 2.25 12.36
CA ALA A 45 -18.20 1.54 13.60
C ALA A 45 -18.83 0.13 13.63
N THR A 46 -19.96 -0.04 12.96
CA THR A 46 -20.65 -1.33 12.84
C THR A 46 -20.07 -2.18 11.71
N THR A 47 -19.80 -1.58 10.53
CA THR A 47 -19.46 -2.32 9.31
C THR A 47 -17.97 -2.64 9.18
N ASP A 48 -17.09 -1.78 9.70
CA ASP A 48 -15.64 -1.88 9.50
C ASP A 48 -14.85 -1.72 10.82
N ARG A 49 -15.22 -2.49 11.84
CA ARG A 49 -14.69 -2.42 13.21
C ARG A 49 -13.16 -2.37 13.30
N LYS A 50 -12.46 -3.07 12.41
CA LYS A 50 -10.99 -3.09 12.41
C LYS A 50 -10.38 -1.72 12.15
N LEU A 51 -11.06 -0.86 11.39
CA LEU A 51 -10.58 0.49 11.08
C LEU A 51 -10.74 1.47 12.25
N LEU A 52 -11.49 1.11 13.31
CA LEU A 52 -11.64 1.97 14.50
C LEU A 52 -10.32 2.16 15.23
N ALA A 53 -9.44 1.18 15.21
CA ALA A 53 -8.10 1.29 15.78
C ALA A 53 -7.21 2.31 15.06
N GLU A 54 -7.53 2.61 13.80
CA GLU A 54 -6.81 3.57 12.98
C GLU A 54 -7.55 4.92 12.87
N TRP A 55 -8.72 5.10 13.50
CA TRP A 55 -9.42 6.36 13.50
C TRP A 55 -8.73 7.36 14.42
N ASP A 56 -8.32 8.51 13.90
CA ASP A 56 -7.69 9.55 14.72
C ASP A 56 -8.75 10.35 15.46
N TYR A 57 -9.07 9.92 16.69
CA TYR A 57 -10.10 10.54 17.54
C TYR A 57 -9.73 11.95 18.01
N GLU A 58 -8.44 12.31 17.97
CA GLU A 58 -7.98 13.64 18.40
C GLU A 58 -8.18 14.69 17.29
N LYS A 59 -8.01 14.28 16.03
CA LYS A 59 -8.07 15.18 14.86
C LYS A 59 -9.42 15.20 14.16
N ASN A 60 -10.25 14.19 14.37
CA ASN A 60 -11.57 14.12 13.76
C ASN A 60 -12.64 14.72 14.67
N SER A 61 -13.45 15.62 14.11
CA SER A 61 -14.68 16.11 14.78
C SER A 61 -15.87 15.16 14.61
N LEU A 62 -15.79 14.21 13.68
CA LEU A 62 -16.81 13.21 13.42
C LEU A 62 -16.47 11.91 14.13
N LEU A 63 -17.49 11.20 14.57
CA LEU A 63 -17.36 9.84 15.10
C LEU A 63 -17.60 8.80 13.99
N PRO A 64 -17.00 7.59 14.09
CA PRO A 64 -17.23 6.51 13.14
C PRO A 64 -18.71 6.09 13.05
N THR A 65 -19.52 6.31 14.07
CA THR A 65 -20.98 6.06 14.08
C THR A 65 -21.77 7.06 13.23
N GLN A 66 -21.17 8.18 12.84
CA GLN A 66 -21.81 9.27 12.08
C GLN A 66 -21.53 9.22 10.59
N VAL A 67 -20.78 8.23 10.13
CA VAL A 67 -20.34 8.10 8.73
C VAL A 67 -20.52 6.66 8.23
N SER A 68 -20.87 6.50 6.95
CA SER A 68 -20.96 5.19 6.32
C SER A 68 -19.64 4.79 5.66
N ARG A 69 -19.45 3.50 5.44
CA ARG A 69 -18.28 2.96 4.75
C ARG A 69 -18.05 3.49 3.33
N LYS A 70 -19.11 3.95 2.66
CA LYS A 70 -19.04 4.54 1.29
C LYS A 70 -18.88 6.06 1.31
N SER A 71 -18.69 6.67 2.48
CA SER A 71 -18.58 8.11 2.60
C SER A 71 -17.34 8.64 1.87
N MET A 72 -17.55 9.67 1.05
CA MET A 72 -16.49 10.42 0.36
C MET A 72 -15.83 11.48 1.26
N LYS A 73 -16.25 11.57 2.53
CA LYS A 73 -15.63 12.50 3.48
C LYS A 73 -14.19 12.08 3.75
N SER A 74 -13.29 13.07 3.73
CA SER A 74 -11.90 12.88 4.14
C SER A 74 -11.76 13.09 5.63
N VAL A 75 -11.20 12.11 6.31
CA VAL A 75 -10.96 12.09 7.76
C VAL A 75 -9.50 11.77 8.04
N TRP A 76 -9.08 12.01 9.29
CA TRP A 76 -7.75 11.66 9.76
C TRP A 76 -7.71 10.21 10.23
N TRP A 77 -6.68 9.52 9.80
CA TRP A 77 -6.35 8.16 10.20
C TRP A 77 -5.00 8.15 10.92
N LYS A 78 -4.82 7.26 11.87
CA LYS A 78 -3.57 7.09 12.63
C LYS A 78 -3.21 5.62 12.67
N CYS A 79 -2.08 5.23 12.06
CA CYS A 79 -1.65 3.84 12.07
C CYS A 79 -1.02 3.45 13.43
N SER A 80 -0.78 2.17 13.63
CA SER A 80 -0.16 1.62 14.85
C SER A 80 1.24 2.19 15.16
N LEU A 81 1.90 2.79 14.15
CA LEU A 81 3.20 3.42 14.29
C LEU A 81 3.12 4.94 14.56
N GLY A 82 1.91 5.46 14.77
CA GLY A 82 1.70 6.87 15.07
C GLY A 82 1.63 7.80 13.86
N HIS A 83 1.85 7.32 12.63
CA HIS A 83 1.70 8.18 11.45
C HIS A 83 0.24 8.59 11.29
N SER A 84 0.02 9.89 11.11
CA SER A 84 -1.31 10.47 10.92
C SER A 84 -1.43 11.00 9.49
N TRP A 85 -2.47 10.58 8.76
CA TRP A 85 -2.71 11.02 7.39
C TRP A 85 -4.20 11.22 7.12
N LYS A 86 -4.52 11.93 6.05
CA LYS A 86 -5.89 12.22 5.65
C LYS A 86 -6.26 11.41 4.42
N ALA A 87 -7.37 10.66 4.52
CA ALA A 87 -7.90 9.88 3.41
C ALA A 87 -9.42 9.82 3.46
N LYS A 88 -10.06 9.57 2.32
CA LYS A 88 -11.51 9.34 2.29
C LYS A 88 -11.85 8.03 2.97
N ILE A 89 -13.03 7.97 3.59
CA ILE A 89 -13.51 6.76 4.23
C ILE A 89 -13.66 5.64 3.18
N SER A 90 -14.24 5.94 2.01
CA SER A 90 -14.38 4.98 0.92
C SER A 90 -13.05 4.37 0.46
N ASP A 91 -11.98 5.17 0.44
CA ASP A 91 -10.68 4.72 -0.02
C ASP A 91 -10.06 3.71 0.97
N ARG A 92 -10.31 3.92 2.26
CA ARG A 92 -9.90 2.98 3.32
C ARG A 92 -10.74 1.71 3.36
N THR A 93 -12.04 1.80 3.14
CA THR A 93 -12.99 0.68 3.30
C THR A 93 -13.13 -0.17 2.03
N ILE A 94 -13.15 0.47 0.84
CA ILE A 94 -13.39 -0.18 -0.45
C ILE A 94 -12.07 -0.46 -1.16
N LEU A 95 -11.20 0.55 -1.32
CA LEU A 95 -9.90 0.41 -1.99
C LEU A 95 -8.82 -0.18 -1.08
N ARG A 96 -9.10 -0.27 0.23
CA ARG A 96 -8.18 -0.79 1.26
C ARG A 96 -6.83 -0.06 1.29
N GLU A 97 -6.84 1.23 0.96
CA GLU A 97 -5.64 2.05 1.05
C GLU A 97 -5.03 1.98 2.46
N LYS A 98 -3.73 1.90 2.53
CA LYS A 98 -2.96 1.84 3.79
C LYS A 98 -2.38 3.21 4.14
N CYS A 99 -1.68 3.29 5.26
CA CYS A 99 -0.92 4.47 5.63
C CYS A 99 0.11 4.80 4.54
N THR A 100 0.01 6.00 3.96
CA THR A 100 0.89 6.43 2.85
C THR A 100 2.36 6.50 3.26
N VAL A 101 2.65 6.86 4.52
CA VAL A 101 4.03 6.88 5.04
C VAL A 101 4.59 5.48 5.14
N CYS A 102 3.83 4.55 5.77
CA CYS A 102 4.22 3.15 5.87
C CYS A 102 4.40 2.49 4.49
N GLU A 103 3.52 2.81 3.54
CA GLU A 103 3.60 2.27 2.19
C GLU A 103 4.83 2.82 1.45
N SER A 104 5.15 4.11 1.62
CA SER A 104 6.34 4.72 1.04
C SER A 104 7.62 4.12 1.60
N GLU A 105 7.71 3.95 2.93
CA GLU A 105 8.84 3.27 3.57
C GLU A 105 9.01 1.84 3.06
N TYR A 106 7.90 1.10 3.01
CA TYR A 106 7.91 -0.28 2.53
C TYR A 106 8.44 -0.37 1.09
N ARG A 107 7.93 0.49 0.20
CA ARG A 107 8.35 0.52 -1.21
C ARG A 107 9.81 0.93 -1.40
N SER A 108 10.37 1.70 -0.48
CA SER A 108 11.79 2.09 -0.55
C SER A 108 12.73 1.00 -0.01
N VAL A 109 12.29 0.19 0.95
CA VAL A 109 13.13 -0.79 1.64
C VAL A 109 12.97 -2.21 1.10
N PHE A 110 11.73 -2.63 0.80
CA PHE A 110 11.43 -3.98 0.32
C PHE A 110 12.29 -4.43 -0.88
N PRO A 111 12.51 -3.59 -1.91
CA PRO A 111 13.36 -3.96 -3.04
C PRO A 111 14.77 -4.39 -2.63
N GLY A 112 15.41 -3.62 -1.77
CA GLY A 112 16.75 -3.93 -1.26
C GLY A 112 16.78 -5.22 -0.44
N LEU A 113 15.75 -5.45 0.40
CA LEU A 113 15.61 -6.68 1.16
C LEU A 113 15.40 -7.90 0.26
N ALA A 114 14.59 -7.77 -0.80
CA ALA A 114 14.36 -8.85 -1.75
C ALA A 114 15.65 -9.22 -2.49
N VAL A 115 16.40 -8.24 -2.99
CA VAL A 115 17.71 -8.50 -3.63
C VAL A 115 18.68 -9.16 -2.64
N ALA A 116 18.78 -8.65 -1.42
CA ALA A 116 19.65 -9.22 -0.39
C ALA A 116 19.23 -10.64 0.01
N TYR A 117 17.92 -10.89 0.10
CA TYR A 117 17.39 -12.22 0.42
C TYR A 117 17.81 -13.24 -0.62
N TYR A 118 17.57 -12.98 -1.90
CA TYR A 118 17.91 -13.91 -2.98
C TYR A 118 19.42 -14.07 -3.18
N ALA A 119 20.19 -13.00 -3.04
CA ALA A 119 21.65 -13.09 -3.05
C ALA A 119 22.18 -13.98 -1.93
N ASN A 120 21.66 -13.82 -0.70
CA ASN A 120 22.06 -14.62 0.45
C ASN A 120 21.72 -16.11 0.29
N GLN A 121 20.61 -16.47 -0.37
CA GLN A 121 20.30 -17.87 -0.70
C GLN A 121 21.40 -18.54 -1.54
N LYS A 122 22.18 -17.74 -2.28
CA LYS A 122 23.30 -18.19 -3.13
C LYS A 122 24.68 -17.92 -2.52
N GLY A 123 24.72 -17.52 -1.25
CA GLY A 123 25.98 -17.19 -0.56
C GLY A 123 26.67 -15.94 -1.07
N LEU A 124 25.95 -15.09 -1.83
CA LEU A 124 26.49 -13.86 -2.40
C LEU A 124 26.43 -12.73 -1.38
N LYS A 125 27.52 -11.94 -1.31
CA LYS A 125 27.55 -10.74 -0.48
C LYS A 125 26.96 -9.55 -1.21
N VAL A 126 26.05 -8.83 -0.55
CA VAL A 126 25.41 -7.61 -1.06
C VAL A 126 25.91 -6.41 -0.27
N GLN A 127 26.27 -5.35 -0.97
CA GLN A 127 26.55 -4.03 -0.42
C GLN A 127 25.37 -3.13 -0.69
N LEU A 128 24.77 -2.57 0.36
CA LEU A 128 23.62 -1.66 0.26
C LEU A 128 24.09 -0.22 0.47
N GLY A 129 23.63 0.71 -0.39
CA GLY A 129 23.89 2.14 -0.26
C GLY A 129 25.38 2.52 -0.29
N SER A 130 26.26 1.71 -0.87
CA SER A 130 27.69 1.93 -0.82
C SER A 130 28.18 2.90 -1.90
N ASP A 131 28.89 3.94 -1.49
CA ASP A 131 29.56 4.92 -2.36
C ASP A 131 31.04 4.60 -2.64
N LYS A 132 31.60 3.64 -1.91
CA LYS A 132 33.04 3.30 -1.94
C LYS A 132 33.57 2.95 -3.33
N LEU A 133 32.72 2.42 -4.19
CA LEU A 133 33.16 1.92 -5.50
C LEU A 133 33.20 3.03 -6.56
N LEU A 134 32.18 3.87 -6.61
CA LEU A 134 31.97 4.87 -7.66
C LEU A 134 32.15 6.32 -7.18
N GLY A 135 32.26 6.54 -5.86
CA GLY A 135 32.16 7.87 -5.26
C GLY A 135 30.72 8.41 -5.18
N ILE A 136 29.76 7.62 -5.68
CA ILE A 136 28.32 7.87 -5.58
C ILE A 136 27.63 6.58 -5.12
N PRO A 137 26.56 6.67 -4.32
CA PRO A 137 25.93 5.47 -3.76
C PRO A 137 25.23 4.63 -4.83
N LEU A 138 25.53 3.32 -4.79
CA LEU A 138 24.74 2.29 -5.45
C LEU A 138 23.73 1.72 -4.43
N GLU A 139 22.46 1.61 -4.81
CA GLU A 139 21.42 1.08 -3.90
C GLU A 139 21.72 -0.36 -3.51
N THR A 140 22.09 -1.20 -4.48
CA THR A 140 22.60 -2.54 -4.22
C THR A 140 23.76 -2.85 -5.15
N TYR A 141 24.79 -3.52 -4.63
CA TYR A 141 25.93 -4.00 -5.42
C TYR A 141 26.35 -5.41 -4.96
N ILE A 142 26.52 -6.32 -5.92
CA ILE A 142 26.98 -7.69 -5.71
C ILE A 142 28.36 -7.81 -6.36
N PRO A 143 29.45 -7.71 -5.56
CA PRO A 143 30.83 -7.62 -6.10
C PRO A 143 31.25 -8.82 -6.93
N SER A 144 30.92 -10.06 -6.51
CA SER A 144 31.28 -11.30 -7.23
C SER A 144 30.75 -11.33 -8.65
N GLU A 145 29.58 -10.75 -8.86
CA GLU A 145 28.85 -10.76 -10.15
C GLU A 145 29.04 -9.45 -10.93
N LYS A 146 29.72 -8.47 -10.35
CA LYS A 146 29.78 -7.10 -10.89
C LYS A 146 28.40 -6.58 -11.27
N LEU A 147 27.40 -6.88 -10.43
CA LEU A 147 25.99 -6.54 -10.68
C LEU A 147 25.53 -5.45 -9.70
N ALA A 148 25.05 -4.35 -10.23
CA ALA A 148 24.35 -3.31 -9.47
C ALA A 148 22.87 -3.29 -9.84
N ILE A 149 22.00 -3.16 -8.85
CA ILE A 149 20.55 -3.06 -9.05
C ILE A 149 20.06 -1.79 -8.37
N GLU A 150 19.40 -0.93 -9.15
CA GLU A 150 18.80 0.33 -8.70
C GLU A 150 17.27 0.20 -8.77
N PHE A 151 16.58 0.54 -7.70
CA PHE A 151 15.13 0.40 -7.58
C PHE A 151 14.40 1.73 -7.33
N THR A 152 15.14 2.83 -7.12
CA THR A 152 14.54 4.17 -7.11
C THR A 152 14.76 4.88 -8.45
N ASN A 153 13.86 5.80 -8.77
CA ASN A 153 14.05 6.70 -9.91
C ASN A 153 14.84 7.91 -9.43
N GLY A 154 16.12 7.97 -9.81
CA GLY A 154 16.96 9.13 -9.59
C GLY A 154 16.67 10.28 -10.56
N SER A 155 17.36 11.42 -10.41
CA SER A 155 17.37 12.43 -11.45
C SER A 155 18.07 11.89 -12.71
N GLU A 156 17.62 12.32 -13.89
CA GLU A 156 18.17 11.89 -15.17
C GLU A 156 19.70 12.02 -15.23
N HIS A 157 20.24 13.11 -14.70
CA HIS A 157 21.70 13.34 -14.61
C HIS A 157 22.42 12.28 -13.76
N MET A 158 21.86 11.91 -12.62
CA MET A 158 22.44 10.87 -11.76
C MET A 158 22.36 9.49 -12.41
N GLU A 159 21.31 9.21 -13.14
CA GLU A 159 21.15 7.96 -13.85
C GLU A 159 22.17 7.80 -14.98
N VAL A 160 22.38 8.86 -15.77
CA VAL A 160 23.40 8.89 -16.82
C VAL A 160 24.80 8.74 -16.21
N LEU A 161 25.09 9.47 -15.12
CA LEU A 161 26.38 9.38 -14.46
C LEU A 161 26.66 7.98 -13.90
N LYS A 162 25.70 7.38 -13.19
CA LYS A 162 25.81 6.00 -12.68
C LYS A 162 26.05 5.01 -13.79
N SER A 163 25.30 5.12 -14.90
CA SER A 163 25.43 4.25 -16.06
C SER A 163 26.83 4.33 -16.67
N HIS A 164 27.35 5.56 -16.84
CA HIS A 164 28.70 5.81 -17.37
C HIS A 164 29.79 5.20 -16.47
N LEU A 165 29.74 5.46 -15.17
CA LEU A 165 30.72 4.97 -14.19
C LEU A 165 30.67 3.44 -14.06
N CYS A 166 29.49 2.84 -14.06
CA CYS A 166 29.32 1.38 -14.04
C CYS A 166 29.94 0.75 -15.31
N LYS A 167 29.69 1.35 -16.48
CA LYS A 167 30.27 0.88 -17.75
C LYS A 167 31.81 0.92 -17.75
N GLN A 168 32.40 2.01 -17.24
CA GLN A 168 33.87 2.13 -17.13
C GLN A 168 34.49 1.04 -16.25
N ARG A 169 33.76 0.54 -15.23
CA ARG A 169 34.23 -0.49 -14.30
C ARG A 169 33.73 -1.89 -14.63
N ASN A 170 33.15 -2.08 -15.79
CA ASN A 170 32.55 -3.34 -16.22
C ASN A 170 31.53 -3.89 -15.23
N ILE A 171 30.68 -2.99 -14.69
CA ILE A 171 29.59 -3.33 -13.79
C ILE A 171 28.30 -3.34 -14.59
N LYS A 172 27.54 -4.43 -14.50
CA LYS A 172 26.21 -4.54 -15.08
C LYS A 172 25.23 -3.78 -14.18
N LEU A 173 24.72 -2.65 -14.67
CA LEU A 173 23.69 -1.86 -13.98
C LEU A 173 22.31 -2.27 -14.48
N VAL A 174 21.43 -2.65 -13.57
CA VAL A 174 20.03 -3.01 -13.84
C VAL A 174 19.11 -2.08 -13.08
N LYS A 175 18.13 -1.50 -13.77
CA LYS A 175 17.06 -0.72 -13.15
C LYS A 175 15.85 -1.61 -12.91
N LEU A 176 15.42 -1.68 -11.67
CA LEU A 176 14.34 -2.55 -11.22
C LEU A 176 13.38 -1.80 -10.26
N PRO A 177 12.71 -0.72 -10.71
CA PRO A 177 11.81 0.03 -9.84
C PRO A 177 10.62 -0.83 -9.43
N PHE A 178 10.19 -0.69 -8.17
CA PHE A 178 8.97 -1.30 -7.66
C PHE A 178 7.77 -0.47 -8.13
N LYS A 179 6.97 -1.03 -9.05
CA LYS A 179 5.83 -0.33 -9.65
C LYS A 179 4.67 -0.22 -8.67
N THR A 180 3.85 0.83 -8.78
CA THR A 180 2.69 1.06 -7.89
C THR A 180 1.60 0.01 -8.01
N THR A 181 1.46 -0.62 -9.18
CA THR A 181 0.46 -1.66 -9.48
C THR A 181 0.98 -3.07 -9.29
N GLU A 182 2.26 -3.24 -8.95
CA GLU A 182 2.95 -4.52 -8.85
C GLU A 182 2.81 -5.10 -7.44
N THR A 183 2.57 -6.39 -7.35
CA THR A 183 2.63 -7.14 -6.09
C THR A 183 4.07 -7.46 -5.70
N GLU A 184 4.28 -7.82 -4.44
CA GLU A 184 5.61 -8.24 -3.94
C GLU A 184 6.09 -9.53 -4.61
N ALA A 185 5.18 -10.44 -4.93
CA ALA A 185 5.49 -11.68 -5.63
C ALA A 185 5.97 -11.38 -7.06
N GLU A 186 5.24 -10.56 -7.82
CA GLU A 186 5.66 -10.14 -9.16
C GLU A 186 7.02 -9.42 -9.14
N TYR A 187 7.26 -8.55 -8.15
CA TYR A 187 8.56 -7.90 -7.98
C TYR A 187 9.66 -8.93 -7.69
N SER A 188 9.40 -9.87 -6.78
CA SER A 188 10.34 -10.94 -6.42
C SER A 188 10.70 -11.82 -7.62
N ASP A 189 9.75 -12.14 -8.47
CA ASP A 189 10.01 -12.88 -9.71
C ASP A 189 10.87 -12.08 -10.70
N ARG A 190 10.68 -10.76 -10.76
CA ARG A 190 11.58 -9.87 -11.55
C ARG A 190 13.00 -9.85 -10.98
N VAL A 191 13.16 -9.84 -9.65
CA VAL A 191 14.47 -9.96 -9.01
C VAL A 191 15.14 -11.30 -9.39
N LYS A 192 14.40 -12.42 -9.31
CA LYS A 192 14.89 -13.73 -9.75
C LYS A 192 15.31 -13.71 -11.23
N ALA A 193 14.54 -13.03 -12.09
CA ALA A 193 14.88 -12.89 -13.51
C ALA A 193 16.17 -12.10 -13.73
N VAL A 194 16.45 -11.07 -12.91
CA VAL A 194 17.73 -10.35 -12.93
C VAL A 194 18.88 -11.28 -12.57
N PHE A 195 18.77 -12.08 -11.51
CA PHE A 195 19.78 -13.09 -11.15
C PHE A 195 19.99 -14.11 -12.27
N LYS A 196 18.92 -14.60 -12.87
CA LYS A 196 19.01 -15.51 -14.03
C LYS A 196 19.79 -14.89 -15.19
N SER A 197 19.70 -13.58 -15.40
CA SER A 197 20.42 -12.87 -16.47
C SER A 197 21.95 -12.78 -16.26
N VAL A 198 22.44 -13.17 -15.10
CA VAL A 198 23.85 -13.33 -14.72
C VAL A 198 24.15 -14.78 -14.34
N HIS A 199 23.38 -15.74 -14.88
CA HIS A 199 23.53 -17.18 -14.71
C HIS A 199 23.37 -17.69 -13.25
N ILE A 200 22.70 -16.92 -12.39
CA ILE A 200 22.34 -17.34 -11.04
C ILE A 200 20.88 -17.76 -11.02
N PHE A 201 20.64 -19.06 -10.83
CA PHE A 201 19.30 -19.64 -10.87
C PHE A 201 18.77 -19.81 -9.43
N ILE A 202 17.61 -19.22 -9.15
CA ILE A 202 16.92 -19.28 -7.87
C ILE A 202 15.63 -20.09 -8.07
N TYR A 203 15.55 -21.23 -7.39
CA TYR A 203 14.43 -22.17 -7.45
C TYR A 203 13.75 -22.22 -6.08
N SER A 204 12.97 -21.21 -5.75
CA SER A 204 12.22 -21.12 -4.49
C SER A 204 10.79 -20.71 -4.76
N ASP A 205 9.91 -21.05 -3.80
CA ASP A 205 8.52 -20.61 -3.82
C ASP A 205 8.46 -19.10 -3.53
N THR A 206 7.93 -18.32 -4.48
CA THR A 206 7.92 -16.86 -4.41
C THR A 206 7.02 -16.34 -3.27
N GLU A 207 5.88 -16.98 -3.01
CA GLU A 207 4.98 -16.54 -1.92
C GLU A 207 5.59 -16.81 -0.54
N ALA A 208 6.25 -17.97 -0.37
CA ALA A 208 6.99 -18.26 0.84
C ALA A 208 8.16 -17.30 1.05
N ASP A 209 8.91 -16.99 -0.02
CA ASP A 209 10.02 -16.02 0.01
C ASP A 209 9.53 -14.62 0.43
N VAL A 210 8.42 -14.15 -0.15
CA VAL A 210 7.81 -12.84 0.18
C VAL A 210 7.43 -12.78 1.66
N SER A 211 6.91 -13.86 2.22
CA SER A 211 6.57 -13.91 3.65
C SER A 211 7.81 -13.69 4.54
N VAL A 212 8.92 -14.34 4.21
CA VAL A 212 10.20 -14.16 4.93
C VAL A 212 10.77 -12.76 4.74
N ILE A 213 10.67 -12.19 3.54
CA ILE A 213 11.15 -10.82 3.26
C ILE A 213 10.33 -9.80 4.05
N ARG A 214 9.01 -10.00 4.20
CA ARG A 214 8.14 -9.16 5.04
C ARG A 214 8.52 -9.22 6.51
N GLU A 215 8.79 -10.41 7.05
CA GLU A 215 9.26 -10.56 8.42
C GLU A 215 10.56 -9.77 8.66
N ARG A 216 11.51 -9.83 7.72
CA ARG A 216 12.75 -9.05 7.79
C ARG A 216 12.52 -7.54 7.72
N PHE A 217 11.53 -7.10 6.94
CA PHE A 217 11.13 -5.69 6.92
C PHE A 217 10.56 -5.27 8.28
N ASP A 218 9.70 -6.08 8.88
CA ASP A 218 9.12 -5.79 10.18
C ASP A 218 10.19 -5.77 11.29
N GLU A 219 11.19 -6.65 11.22
CA GLU A 219 12.35 -6.63 12.11
C GLU A 219 13.22 -5.39 11.92
N TRP A 220 13.51 -5.01 10.67
CA TRP A 220 14.23 -3.79 10.34
C TRP A 220 13.53 -2.56 10.92
N ARG A 221 12.22 -2.49 10.74
CA ARG A 221 11.39 -1.38 11.23
C ARG A 221 11.36 -1.25 12.75
N LYS A 222 11.43 -2.35 13.49
CA LYS A 222 11.49 -2.34 14.97
C LYS A 222 12.80 -1.77 15.52
N ARG A 223 13.83 -1.64 14.68
CA ARG A 223 15.16 -1.13 15.08
C ARG A 223 15.31 0.37 14.86
N LEU A 224 14.35 1.01 14.18
CA LEU A 224 14.29 2.47 13.99
C LEU A 224 13.59 3.15 15.16
#